data_fca562b33fe46bcf232003b186c6d3f1
#
_entry.id   fca562b33fe46bcf232003b186c6d3f1
#
_cell.length_a   1.000
_cell.length_b   1.000
_cell.length_c   1.000
_cell.angle_alpha   90.00
_cell.angle_beta   90.00
_cell.angle_gamma   90.00
#
_symmetry.space_group_name_H-M   'P 1'
#
loop_
_entity.id
_entity.type
_entity.pdbx_description
1 polymer ?
#
loop_
_entity_poly.entity_id
_entity_poly.type
_entity_poly.pdbx_seq_one_letter_code
_entity_poly.pdbx_strand_id
1 'polypeptide(L)'
;MDVRSFDEFLYENRFFAQQGPYRPCNAFDTEVPLWQTVNCGICAALNWSRSSLRSSNLTKMLTDLNLTILCKRIDSTLRGNLGCETDAALDAMGPDYVAVVVPCAPASGRITVGGYMQVNGTILNKTEVALDPKTPIQDAQVAELFLKQTKYRVASLYMKDLSLGKDHLVQKIKEYAASGTKIIICDAITQEDIDLLSDSVIASGIKFIAVDPGAFIATLTQKMIIPGEARHSQKILTVVGSVNPVAKVQMENLWLSQPVYNVFVKTKQFLEGEEARQAEIDRVVQDILSHGNEGRLFSVTGDGINPENRLNFKQYSKKLKISVDDVSDIINQSMADIAYNILKADDSFTGLYASGGDVTAAVCKKCNAVGLNLIDEVIPLAACGSFMKGDFPHKLIVTKGGMTGDPDAINTCIARLKTLLNM
;
A
#
# COMPACT_ATOMS: atom_id res chain seq x y z
N MET A 1 -14.18 -24.59 21.08
CA MET A 1 -14.97 -23.36 21.15
C MET A 1 -15.56 -23.15 19.77
N ASP A 2 -16.87 -22.97 19.64
CA ASP A 2 -17.52 -22.76 18.34
C ASP A 2 -17.09 -21.38 17.79
N VAL A 3 -16.93 -21.27 16.47
CA VAL A 3 -16.50 -20.02 15.79
C VAL A 3 -17.41 -18.84 16.17
N ARG A 4 -18.71 -19.09 16.37
CA ARG A 4 -19.68 -18.07 16.81
C ARG A 4 -19.39 -17.53 18.20
N SER A 5 -18.97 -18.38 19.15
CA SER A 5 -18.65 -17.93 20.51
C SER A 5 -17.34 -17.13 20.57
N PHE A 6 -16.46 -17.29 19.58
CA PHE A 6 -15.22 -16.53 19.46
C PHE A 6 -15.48 -15.12 18.90
N ASP A 7 -16.34 -15.01 17.90
CA ASP A 7 -16.73 -13.73 17.31
C ASP A 7 -17.54 -12.87 18.30
N GLU A 8 -18.45 -13.46 19.07
CA GLU A 8 -19.15 -12.77 20.16
C GLU A 8 -18.19 -12.30 21.25
N PHE A 9 -17.22 -13.14 21.63
CA PHE A 9 -16.19 -12.76 22.59
C PHE A 9 -15.34 -11.58 22.10
N LEU A 10 -14.95 -11.58 20.83
CA LEU A 10 -14.19 -10.48 20.22
C LEU A 10 -15.02 -9.19 20.18
N TYR A 11 -16.31 -9.29 19.86
CA TYR A 11 -17.22 -8.13 19.80
C TYR A 11 -17.49 -7.53 21.18
N GLU A 12 -17.80 -8.33 22.17
CA GLU A 12 -18.06 -7.89 23.56
C GLU A 12 -16.83 -7.26 24.23
N ASN A 13 -15.62 -7.72 23.85
CA ASN A 13 -14.37 -7.20 24.39
C ASN A 13 -13.74 -6.08 23.52
N ARG A 14 -14.43 -5.60 22.48
CA ARG A 14 -13.95 -4.58 21.52
C ARG A 14 -12.65 -4.96 20.82
N PHE A 15 -12.47 -6.22 20.49
CA PHE A 15 -11.37 -6.69 19.66
C PHE A 15 -11.81 -6.72 18.20
N PHE A 16 -11.12 -6.01 17.34
CA PHE A 16 -11.30 -6.08 15.90
C PHE A 16 -10.19 -6.94 15.29
N ALA A 17 -10.55 -8.09 14.74
CA ALA A 17 -9.69 -8.77 13.79
C ALA A 17 -9.76 -7.98 12.48
N GLN A 18 -8.69 -7.28 12.11
CA GLN A 18 -8.58 -6.75 10.75
C GLN A 18 -8.29 -7.91 9.81
N GLN A 19 -9.32 -8.34 9.10
CA GLN A 19 -9.12 -9.12 7.89
C GLN A 19 -8.55 -8.18 6.82
N GLY A 20 -7.54 -8.63 6.09
CA GLY A 20 -7.04 -7.96 4.89
C GLY A 20 -8.18 -7.77 3.86
N PRO A 21 -7.90 -7.16 2.69
CA PRO A 21 -8.93 -6.67 1.79
C PRO A 21 -10.00 -7.71 1.54
N TYR A 22 -11.22 -7.34 1.89
CA TYR A 22 -12.45 -8.12 1.93
C TYR A 22 -12.55 -9.21 0.86
N ARG A 23 -12.50 -10.48 1.31
CA ARG A 23 -13.34 -11.53 0.73
C ARG A 23 -14.32 -11.97 1.82
N PRO A 24 -15.63 -12.09 1.55
CA PRO A 24 -16.50 -12.81 2.43
C PRO A 24 -15.99 -14.25 2.46
N CYS A 25 -15.48 -14.71 3.60
CA CYS A 25 -15.15 -16.11 3.82
C CYS A 25 -16.45 -16.91 3.75
N ASN A 26 -16.72 -17.55 2.62
CA ASN A 26 -17.48 -18.79 2.65
C ASN A 26 -16.59 -19.81 3.36
N ALA A 27 -17.06 -20.29 4.50
CA ALA A 27 -16.40 -21.31 5.28
C ALA A 27 -16.01 -22.49 4.38
N PHE A 28 -14.82 -23.09 4.67
CA PHE A 28 -14.31 -24.33 4.08
C PHE A 28 -13.50 -24.22 2.78
N ASP A 29 -12.44 -23.40 2.79
CA ASP A 29 -11.26 -23.73 1.99
C ASP A 29 -10.10 -23.98 2.95
N THR A 30 -9.71 -25.25 3.10
CA THR A 30 -8.79 -25.76 4.12
C THR A 30 -7.31 -25.55 3.78
N GLU A 31 -6.96 -24.74 2.81
CA GLU A 31 -5.58 -24.51 2.35
C GLU A 31 -5.06 -23.06 2.45
N VAL A 32 -5.82 -22.14 3.07
CA VAL A 32 -5.33 -20.78 3.31
C VAL A 32 -4.74 -20.71 4.71
N PRO A 33 -3.44 -20.35 4.89
CA PRO A 33 -2.87 -20.16 6.23
C PRO A 33 -3.70 -19.11 6.97
N LEU A 34 -4.28 -19.50 8.10
CA LEU A 34 -5.01 -18.60 9.00
C LEU A 34 -4.03 -17.58 9.59
N TRP A 35 -3.99 -16.37 9.03
CA TRP A 35 -3.31 -15.26 9.66
C TRP A 35 -4.34 -14.45 10.46
N GLN A 36 -4.06 -14.24 11.72
CA GLN A 36 -4.88 -13.39 12.59
C GLN A 36 -3.99 -12.33 13.22
N THR A 37 -4.35 -11.08 12.99
CA THR A 37 -3.81 -9.94 13.71
C THR A 37 -4.67 -9.73 14.94
N VAL A 38 -4.11 -9.95 16.13
CA VAL A 38 -4.83 -9.59 17.35
C VAL A 38 -4.70 -8.12 17.58
N ASN A 39 -5.77 -7.42 17.33
CA ASN A 39 -5.92 -6.05 17.72
C ASN A 39 -6.40 -6.02 19.17
N CYS A 40 -5.48 -6.01 20.15
CA CYS A 40 -5.86 -5.65 21.51
C CYS A 40 -6.23 -4.16 21.49
N GLY A 41 -7.53 -3.88 21.39
CA GLY A 41 -8.06 -2.53 21.49
C GLY A 41 -7.52 -1.87 22.75
N ILE A 42 -7.16 -0.60 22.64
CA ILE A 42 -6.52 0.24 23.66
C ILE A 42 -7.08 -0.08 25.03
N CYS A 43 -6.37 -0.86 25.83
CA CYS A 43 -6.66 -1.08 27.25
C CYS A 43 -6.17 0.11 28.10
N ALA A 44 -6.01 1.28 27.49
CA ALA A 44 -5.49 2.47 28.13
C ALA A 44 -6.24 2.90 29.40
N ALA A 45 -7.51 2.51 29.50
CA ALA A 45 -8.35 2.82 30.67
C ALA A 45 -8.30 1.75 31.77
N LEU A 46 -7.59 0.63 31.55
CA LEU A 46 -7.46 -0.45 32.54
C LEU A 46 -6.18 -0.25 33.37
N ASN A 47 -6.21 -0.71 34.63
CA ASN A 47 -4.97 -0.79 35.39
C ASN A 47 -4.05 -1.90 34.83
N TRP A 48 -2.77 -1.82 35.14
CA TRP A 48 -1.73 -2.72 34.60
C TRP A 48 -2.07 -4.20 34.75
N SER A 49 -2.54 -4.62 35.91
CA SER A 49 -2.82 -6.04 36.18
C SER A 49 -3.95 -6.59 35.30
N ARG A 50 -5.02 -5.84 35.10
CA ARG A 50 -6.14 -6.25 34.24
C ARG A 50 -5.77 -6.25 32.77
N SER A 51 -5.00 -5.26 32.33
CA SER A 51 -4.53 -5.15 30.94
C SER A 51 -3.57 -6.29 30.61
N SER A 52 -2.60 -6.57 31.48
CA SER A 52 -1.66 -7.67 31.34
C SER A 52 -2.34 -9.03 31.31
N LEU A 53 -3.32 -9.27 32.21
CA LEU A 53 -4.06 -10.53 32.24
C LEU A 53 -4.86 -10.77 30.95
N ARG A 54 -5.52 -9.74 30.43
CA ARG A 54 -6.25 -9.82 29.15
C ARG A 54 -5.32 -10.12 27.99
N SER A 55 -4.20 -9.41 27.91
CA SER A 55 -3.20 -9.62 26.85
C SER A 55 -2.64 -11.03 26.88
N SER A 56 -2.28 -11.56 28.07
CA SER A 56 -1.78 -12.92 28.26
C SER A 56 -2.81 -13.98 27.85
N ASN A 57 -4.05 -13.85 28.29
CA ASN A 57 -5.10 -14.81 27.96
C ASN A 57 -5.37 -14.86 26.45
N LEU A 58 -5.45 -13.71 25.81
CA LEU A 58 -5.63 -13.63 24.35
C LEU A 58 -4.47 -14.26 23.61
N THR A 59 -3.23 -13.89 23.95
CA THR A 59 -2.06 -14.45 23.30
C THR A 59 -2.04 -15.98 23.45
N LYS A 60 -2.34 -16.53 24.62
CA LYS A 60 -2.44 -17.98 24.83
C LYS A 60 -3.50 -18.64 23.94
N MET A 61 -4.68 -18.03 23.82
CA MET A 61 -5.73 -18.57 22.93
C MET A 61 -5.28 -18.59 21.46
N LEU A 62 -4.40 -17.70 21.07
CA LEU A 62 -3.91 -17.59 19.70
C LEU A 62 -2.70 -18.47 19.42
N THR A 63 -1.89 -18.83 20.42
CA THR A 63 -0.76 -19.75 20.23
C THR A 63 -1.18 -21.12 19.72
N ASP A 64 -2.41 -21.54 20.03
CA ASP A 64 -2.96 -22.82 19.56
C ASP A 64 -3.38 -22.78 18.07
N LEU A 65 -3.37 -21.61 17.42
CA LEU A 65 -3.86 -21.43 16.05
C LEU A 65 -2.78 -21.53 14.96
N ASN A 66 -1.55 -21.94 15.30
CA ASN A 66 -0.44 -22.05 14.35
C ASN A 66 -0.23 -20.77 13.49
N LEU A 67 -0.11 -19.62 14.14
CA LEU A 67 -0.02 -18.32 13.49
C LEU A 67 1.32 -18.13 12.78
N THR A 68 1.28 -17.56 11.58
CA THR A 68 2.49 -17.12 10.85
C THR A 68 3.15 -15.93 11.55
N ILE A 69 2.36 -15.00 12.09
CA ILE A 69 2.82 -13.82 12.79
C ILE A 69 1.83 -13.40 13.85
N LEU A 70 2.33 -12.97 15.01
CA LEU A 70 1.56 -12.32 16.05
C LEU A 70 1.89 -10.84 16.11
N CYS A 71 0.86 -10.02 16.18
CA CYS A 71 0.98 -8.57 16.33
C CYS A 71 0.27 -8.08 17.59
N LYS A 72 0.94 -7.21 18.34
CA LYS A 72 0.37 -6.47 19.45
C LYS A 72 0.20 -5.00 19.04
N ARG A 73 -1.03 -4.54 18.91
CA ARG A 73 -1.33 -3.15 18.57
C ARG A 73 -1.05 -2.20 19.74
N ILE A 74 -0.42 -1.06 19.46
CA ILE A 74 -0.26 0.05 20.39
C ILE A 74 -0.97 1.32 19.89
N ASP A 75 -1.22 2.25 20.79
CA ASP A 75 -1.74 3.57 20.41
C ASP A 75 -0.68 4.36 19.63
N SER A 76 -1.08 5.05 18.56
CA SER A 76 -0.17 5.80 17.69
C SER A 76 0.47 7.01 18.35
N THR A 77 -0.01 7.40 19.53
CA THR A 77 0.56 8.44 20.40
C THR A 77 1.05 7.89 21.74
N LEU A 78 1.32 6.57 21.80
CA LEU A 78 1.96 5.86 22.91
C LEU A 78 1.21 5.94 24.25
N ARG A 79 -0.11 6.18 24.24
CA ARG A 79 -0.94 6.12 25.45
C ARG A 79 -1.17 4.68 25.89
N GLY A 80 -1.31 4.49 27.18
CA GLY A 80 -1.75 3.24 27.79
C GLY A 80 -0.62 2.35 28.32
N ASN A 81 -0.86 1.04 28.29
CA ASN A 81 -0.07 0.07 29.03
C ASN A 81 0.95 -0.66 28.11
N LEU A 82 1.81 0.09 27.43
CA LEU A 82 2.69 -0.38 26.36
C LEU A 82 3.56 -1.56 26.79
N GLY A 83 4.33 -1.38 27.87
CA GLY A 83 5.31 -2.34 28.35
C GLY A 83 4.66 -3.58 28.97
N CYS A 84 3.74 -3.42 29.92
CA CYS A 84 3.15 -4.57 30.63
C CYS A 84 2.28 -5.46 29.72
N GLU A 85 1.64 -4.90 28.70
CA GLU A 85 0.89 -5.71 27.72
C GLU A 85 1.84 -6.43 26.75
N THR A 86 2.97 -5.80 26.42
CA THR A 86 4.03 -6.44 25.63
C THR A 86 4.69 -7.58 26.41
N ASP A 87 4.96 -7.38 27.71
CA ASP A 87 5.46 -8.43 28.61
C ASP A 87 4.52 -9.63 28.66
N ALA A 88 3.22 -9.36 28.78
CA ALA A 88 2.22 -10.41 28.84
C ALA A 88 2.15 -11.23 27.54
N ALA A 89 2.32 -10.58 26.40
CA ALA A 89 2.40 -11.27 25.12
C ALA A 89 3.68 -12.10 25.00
N LEU A 90 4.83 -11.56 25.40
CA LEU A 90 6.11 -12.29 25.43
C LEU A 90 6.08 -13.49 26.38
N ASP A 91 5.50 -13.33 27.59
CA ASP A 91 5.33 -14.42 28.54
C ASP A 91 4.50 -15.57 27.97
N ALA A 92 3.46 -15.25 27.22
CA ALA A 92 2.57 -16.24 26.61
C ALA A 92 3.20 -16.95 25.40
N MET A 93 4.03 -16.24 24.62
CA MET A 93 4.72 -16.80 23.43
C MET A 93 5.97 -17.62 23.83
N GLY A 94 6.55 -17.35 24.98
CA GLY A 94 7.67 -18.09 25.51
C GLY A 94 9.04 -17.42 25.34
N PRO A 95 10.11 -18.05 25.89
CA PRO A 95 11.40 -17.40 26.08
C PRO A 95 12.18 -17.05 24.80
N ASP A 96 11.86 -17.70 23.68
CA ASP A 96 12.57 -17.49 22.41
C ASP A 96 12.10 -16.24 21.67
N TYR A 97 10.97 -15.67 22.06
CA TYR A 97 10.39 -14.52 21.36
C TYR A 97 10.97 -13.19 21.81
N VAL A 98 11.06 -12.26 20.86
CA VAL A 98 11.47 -10.87 21.04
C VAL A 98 10.36 -9.95 20.49
N ALA A 99 10.01 -8.90 21.22
CA ALA A 99 9.10 -7.86 20.71
C ALA A 99 9.91 -6.85 19.89
N VAL A 100 9.52 -6.68 18.63
CA VAL A 100 10.04 -5.63 17.75
C VAL A 100 9.01 -4.51 17.68
N VAL A 101 9.37 -3.37 18.25
CA VAL A 101 8.49 -2.22 18.41
C VAL A 101 8.83 -1.16 17.37
N VAL A 102 7.90 -0.87 16.46
CA VAL A 102 8.02 0.20 15.46
C VAL A 102 6.88 1.19 15.69
N PRO A 103 7.05 2.17 16.58
CA PRO A 103 5.96 3.04 17.04
C PRO A 103 5.69 4.17 16.04
N CYS A 104 5.59 3.84 14.75
CA CYS A 104 5.50 4.82 13.66
C CYS A 104 4.27 4.58 12.81
N ALA A 105 3.69 5.69 12.34
CA ALA A 105 2.61 5.71 11.35
C ALA A 105 2.83 6.95 10.45
N PRO A 106 3.79 6.92 9.51
CA PRO A 106 4.22 8.08 8.73
C PRO A 106 3.07 8.76 7.99
N ALA A 107 2.16 7.99 7.40
CA ALA A 107 0.98 8.51 6.69
C ALA A 107 0.07 9.39 7.57
N SER A 108 0.18 9.27 8.89
CA SER A 108 -0.57 10.10 9.86
C SER A 108 0.34 11.07 10.64
N GLY A 109 1.57 11.31 10.17
CA GLY A 109 2.52 12.24 10.77
C GLY A 109 3.13 11.78 12.10
N ARG A 110 3.07 10.47 12.43
CA ARG A 110 3.68 9.89 13.63
C ARG A 110 4.99 9.23 13.25
N ILE A 111 6.10 9.79 13.72
CA ILE A 111 7.46 9.32 13.42
C ILE A 111 8.30 9.23 14.68
N THR A 112 9.36 8.42 14.63
CA THR A 112 10.29 8.28 15.76
C THR A 112 11.71 8.55 15.25
N VAL A 113 12.38 9.50 15.88
CA VAL A 113 13.73 9.94 15.52
C VAL A 113 14.59 10.06 16.78
N GLY A 114 15.75 9.39 16.81
CA GLY A 114 16.63 9.40 17.98
C GLY A 114 15.97 8.81 19.23
N GLY A 115 14.97 7.93 19.05
CA GLY A 115 14.16 7.37 20.12
C GLY A 115 13.02 8.26 20.63
N TYR A 116 12.80 9.44 20.01
CA TYR A 116 11.75 10.38 20.41
C TYR A 116 10.60 10.35 19.41
N MET A 117 9.37 10.15 19.92
CA MET A 117 8.15 10.24 19.13
C MET A 117 7.80 11.70 18.82
N GLN A 118 7.46 11.95 17.56
CA GLN A 118 6.91 13.22 17.07
C GLN A 118 5.56 12.99 16.39
N VAL A 119 4.69 13.97 16.52
CA VAL A 119 3.39 14.06 15.86
C VAL A 119 3.37 15.34 15.04
N ASN A 120 3.29 15.23 13.70
CA ASN A 120 3.30 16.37 12.79
C ASN A 120 4.47 17.34 13.06
N GLY A 121 5.69 16.81 13.29
CA GLY A 121 6.89 17.61 13.57
C GLY A 121 7.00 18.15 15.00
N THR A 122 5.98 17.94 15.86
CA THR A 122 6.02 18.36 17.26
C THR A 122 6.32 17.16 18.16
N ILE A 123 7.26 17.33 19.08
CA ILE A 123 7.62 16.26 20.05
C ILE A 123 6.42 15.90 20.92
N LEU A 124 6.20 14.60 21.14
CA LEU A 124 4.94 14.05 21.67
C LEU A 124 4.46 14.71 22.96
N ASN A 125 5.34 14.92 23.92
CA ASN A 125 5.00 15.54 25.22
C ASN A 125 4.79 17.07 25.16
N LYS A 126 4.81 17.67 23.98
CA LYS A 126 4.46 19.08 23.71
C LYS A 126 3.19 19.20 22.87
N THR A 127 2.51 18.08 22.60
CA THR A 127 1.21 18.05 21.91
C THR A 127 0.06 17.99 22.92
N GLU A 128 -1.18 18.07 22.43
CA GLU A 128 -2.39 17.89 23.24
C GLU A 128 -2.46 16.53 23.96
N VAL A 129 -1.72 15.52 23.46
CA VAL A 129 -1.68 14.19 24.09
C VAL A 129 -1.06 14.24 25.49
N ALA A 130 -0.20 15.20 25.77
CA ALA A 130 0.35 15.43 27.12
C ALA A 130 -0.74 15.82 28.13
N LEU A 131 -1.85 16.36 27.67
CA LEU A 131 -2.98 16.80 28.47
C LEU A 131 -4.13 15.80 28.48
N ASP A 132 -3.95 14.59 27.94
CA ASP A 132 -4.99 13.56 27.94
C ASP A 132 -5.48 13.29 29.38
N PRO A 133 -6.80 13.39 29.66
CA PRO A 133 -7.31 13.30 31.03
C PRO A 133 -7.20 11.91 31.65
N LYS A 134 -7.01 10.84 30.85
CA LYS A 134 -6.94 9.46 31.34
C LYS A 134 -5.51 8.93 31.36
N THR A 135 -4.72 9.26 30.35
CA THR A 135 -3.37 8.74 30.14
C THR A 135 -2.45 9.83 29.60
N PRO A 136 -2.17 10.88 30.40
CA PRO A 136 -1.30 11.97 29.97
C PRO A 136 0.10 11.46 29.67
N ILE A 137 0.66 11.89 28.55
CA ILE A 137 2.01 11.51 28.12
C ILE A 137 3.00 12.61 28.56
N GLN A 138 3.83 12.29 29.53
CA GLN A 138 4.83 13.24 30.08
C GLN A 138 6.20 13.14 29.42
N ASP A 139 6.45 12.05 28.69
CA ASP A 139 7.72 11.75 28.05
C ASP A 139 7.50 11.45 26.57
N ALA A 140 8.47 11.82 25.73
CA ALA A 140 8.43 11.53 24.31
C ALA A 140 9.44 10.42 23.92
N GLN A 141 10.32 10.03 24.86
CA GLN A 141 11.31 8.99 24.63
C GLN A 141 10.66 7.61 24.75
N VAL A 142 10.56 6.89 23.64
CA VAL A 142 9.80 5.64 23.54
C VAL A 142 10.34 4.58 24.51
N ALA A 143 11.68 4.45 24.60
CA ALA A 143 12.31 3.48 25.48
C ALA A 143 11.96 3.72 26.96
N GLU A 144 11.93 4.97 27.40
CA GLU A 144 11.57 5.33 28.78
C GLU A 144 10.10 5.00 29.10
N LEU A 145 9.20 5.19 28.13
CA LEU A 145 7.78 4.82 28.30
C LEU A 145 7.63 3.30 28.50
N PHE A 146 8.42 2.49 27.78
CA PHE A 146 8.45 1.04 27.96
C PHE A 146 9.12 0.63 29.26
N LEU A 147 10.29 1.20 29.58
CA LEU A 147 11.07 0.87 30.79
C LEU A 147 10.29 1.11 32.08
N LYS A 148 9.40 2.10 32.12
CA LYS A 148 8.51 2.34 33.26
C LYS A 148 7.49 1.23 33.49
N GLN A 149 7.27 0.35 32.53
CA GLN A 149 6.16 -0.61 32.50
C GLN A 149 6.62 -2.06 32.25
N THR A 150 7.84 -2.29 31.79
CA THR A 150 8.36 -3.63 31.45
C THR A 150 9.33 -4.18 32.49
N LYS A 151 9.32 -5.49 32.66
CA LYS A 151 10.35 -6.24 33.42
C LYS A 151 11.53 -6.68 32.58
N TYR A 152 11.45 -6.49 31.24
CA TYR A 152 12.41 -7.00 30.29
C TYR A 152 13.45 -5.96 29.85
N ARG A 153 14.58 -6.45 29.36
CA ARG A 153 15.62 -5.59 28.78
C ARG A 153 15.14 -5.00 27.46
N VAL A 154 15.34 -3.69 27.35
CA VAL A 154 15.01 -2.89 26.17
C VAL A 154 16.30 -2.48 25.47
N ALA A 155 16.31 -2.52 24.14
CA ALA A 155 17.35 -1.91 23.31
C ALA A 155 16.69 -1.08 22.21
N SER A 156 17.44 -0.16 21.60
CA SER A 156 16.94 0.69 20.52
C SER A 156 17.81 0.61 19.28
N LEU A 157 17.17 0.60 18.11
CA LEU A 157 17.77 0.83 16.80
C LEU A 157 17.38 2.23 16.36
N TYR A 158 18.35 3.08 16.17
CA TYR A 158 18.15 4.47 15.81
C TYR A 158 18.30 4.70 14.31
N MET A 159 17.90 5.87 13.80
CA MET A 159 18.09 6.24 12.40
C MET A 159 19.51 6.02 11.88
N LYS A 160 20.53 6.23 12.72
CA LYS A 160 21.94 5.92 12.37
C LYS A 160 22.17 4.44 12.05
N ASP A 161 21.46 3.53 12.71
CA ASP A 161 21.58 2.09 12.44
C ASP A 161 20.86 1.74 11.13
N LEU A 162 19.71 2.37 10.85
CA LEU A 162 18.98 2.22 9.58
C LEU A 162 19.82 2.70 8.39
N SER A 163 20.53 3.81 8.53
CA SER A 163 21.39 4.36 7.46
C SER A 163 22.54 3.44 7.05
N LEU A 164 22.92 2.46 7.87
CA LEU A 164 23.92 1.44 7.57
C LEU A 164 23.36 0.25 6.78
N GLY A 165 22.07 0.23 6.55
CA GLY A 165 21.39 -0.72 5.69
C GLY A 165 21.03 -2.06 6.34
N LYS A 166 20.45 -2.93 5.51
CA LYS A 166 19.80 -4.18 5.93
C LYS A 166 20.74 -5.13 6.70
N ASP A 167 21.93 -5.38 6.18
CA ASP A 167 22.85 -6.37 6.76
C ASP A 167 23.29 -5.96 8.18
N HIS A 168 23.53 -4.67 8.39
CA HIS A 168 23.83 -4.13 9.72
C HIS A 168 22.66 -4.33 10.69
N LEU A 169 21.44 -4.03 10.24
CA LEU A 169 20.23 -4.21 11.06
C LEU A 169 20.00 -5.67 11.41
N VAL A 170 20.14 -6.59 10.46
CA VAL A 170 20.06 -8.04 10.69
C VAL A 170 21.04 -8.49 11.77
N GLN A 171 22.29 -8.06 11.68
CA GLN A 171 23.31 -8.39 12.66
C GLN A 171 22.96 -7.83 14.05
N LYS A 172 22.57 -6.56 14.13
CA LYS A 172 22.20 -5.91 15.39
C LYS A 172 20.99 -6.56 16.06
N ILE A 173 19.97 -6.91 15.29
CA ILE A 173 18.78 -7.61 15.81
C ILE A 173 19.18 -8.96 16.40
N LYS A 174 20.02 -9.74 15.72
CA LYS A 174 20.54 -11.01 16.22
C LYS A 174 21.38 -10.83 17.51
N GLU A 175 22.27 -9.84 17.55
CA GLU A 175 23.08 -9.52 18.71
C GLU A 175 22.22 -9.18 19.94
N TYR A 176 21.20 -8.34 19.76
CA TYR A 176 20.27 -7.99 20.83
C TYR A 176 19.49 -9.21 21.33
N ALA A 177 18.94 -10.01 20.43
CA ALA A 177 18.23 -11.23 20.80
C ALA A 177 19.14 -12.21 21.56
N ALA A 178 20.36 -12.45 21.09
CA ALA A 178 21.33 -13.32 21.72
C ALA A 178 21.81 -12.80 23.10
N SER A 179 21.84 -11.48 23.30
CA SER A 179 22.20 -10.86 24.58
C SER A 179 21.08 -10.88 25.64
N GLY A 180 19.93 -11.49 25.34
CA GLY A 180 18.77 -11.56 26.22
C GLY A 180 17.90 -10.29 26.22
N THR A 181 18.05 -9.39 25.24
CA THR A 181 17.13 -8.29 25.02
C THR A 181 15.79 -8.85 24.53
N LYS A 182 14.70 -8.43 25.14
CA LYS A 182 13.34 -8.90 24.82
C LYS A 182 12.49 -7.89 24.09
N ILE A 183 12.86 -6.62 24.15
CA ILE A 183 12.14 -5.54 23.47
C ILE A 183 13.16 -4.72 22.68
N ILE A 184 12.99 -4.66 21.37
CA ILE A 184 13.79 -3.88 20.44
C ILE A 184 12.91 -2.78 19.86
N ILE A 185 13.21 -1.52 20.19
CA ILE A 185 12.48 -0.34 19.72
C ILE A 185 13.23 0.24 18.53
N CYS A 186 12.54 0.50 17.43
CA CYS A 186 13.13 0.96 16.19
C CYS A 186 12.61 2.35 15.83
N ASP A 187 13.50 3.25 15.45
CA ASP A 187 13.16 4.49 14.78
C ASP A 187 12.60 4.22 13.38
N ALA A 188 11.69 5.06 12.90
CA ALA A 188 11.31 5.18 11.50
C ALA A 188 10.68 6.54 11.22
N ILE A 189 10.94 7.10 10.03
CA ILE A 189 10.42 8.38 9.56
C ILE A 189 9.48 8.16 8.37
N THR A 190 9.84 7.24 7.49
CA THR A 190 9.14 6.98 6.23
C THR A 190 8.61 5.55 6.16
N GLN A 191 7.81 5.26 5.14
CA GLN A 191 7.38 3.89 4.86
C GLN A 191 8.57 3.02 4.43
N GLU A 192 9.53 3.58 3.71
CA GLU A 192 10.76 2.90 3.28
C GLU A 192 11.60 2.43 4.48
N ASP A 193 11.65 3.22 5.58
CA ASP A 193 12.29 2.79 6.83
C ASP A 193 11.59 1.58 7.43
N ILE A 194 10.24 1.59 7.43
CA ILE A 194 9.43 0.46 7.90
C ILE A 194 9.64 -0.77 7.02
N ASP A 195 9.76 -0.59 5.71
CA ASP A 195 10.02 -1.66 4.74
C ASP A 195 11.40 -2.28 4.99
N LEU A 196 12.42 -1.44 5.20
CA LEU A 196 13.80 -1.87 5.53
C LEU A 196 13.85 -2.64 6.86
N LEU A 197 13.16 -2.14 7.90
CA LEU A 197 13.05 -2.83 9.18
C LEU A 197 12.35 -4.18 9.04
N SER A 198 11.25 -4.23 8.30
CA SER A 198 10.51 -5.47 8.04
C SER A 198 11.38 -6.53 7.37
N ASP A 199 12.12 -6.13 6.31
CA ASP A 199 13.04 -7.02 5.60
C ASP A 199 14.18 -7.50 6.49
N SER A 200 14.67 -6.63 7.39
CA SER A 200 15.75 -6.96 8.31
C SER A 200 15.29 -7.92 9.42
N VAL A 201 14.10 -7.70 9.97
CA VAL A 201 13.52 -8.58 10.99
C VAL A 201 13.24 -9.96 10.42
N ILE A 202 12.64 -10.06 9.24
CA ILE A 202 12.40 -11.34 8.57
C ILE A 202 13.73 -12.05 8.28
N ALA A 203 14.72 -11.35 7.70
CA ALA A 203 16.02 -11.92 7.37
C ALA A 203 16.86 -12.32 8.61
N SER A 204 16.58 -11.73 9.77
CA SER A 204 17.25 -12.11 11.02
C SER A 204 16.91 -13.52 11.48
N GLY A 205 15.73 -14.05 11.09
CA GLY A 205 15.28 -15.38 11.48
C GLY A 205 14.94 -15.53 12.97
N ILE A 206 14.89 -14.46 13.75
CA ILE A 206 14.45 -14.52 15.15
C ILE A 206 12.95 -14.81 15.24
N LYS A 207 12.50 -15.42 16.34
CA LYS A 207 11.08 -15.46 16.66
C LYS A 207 10.66 -14.12 17.26
N PHE A 208 9.66 -13.47 16.69
CA PHE A 208 9.28 -12.14 17.13
C PHE A 208 7.77 -11.91 17.22
N ILE A 209 7.41 -10.90 18.02
CA ILE A 209 6.08 -10.28 18.06
C ILE A 209 6.25 -8.89 17.48
N ALA A 210 5.43 -8.53 16.49
CA ALA A 210 5.38 -7.16 16.00
C ALA A 210 4.56 -6.29 16.95
N VAL A 211 5.11 -5.12 17.32
CA VAL A 211 4.43 -4.17 18.21
C VAL A 211 4.42 -2.80 17.54
N ASP A 212 3.24 -2.37 17.08
CA ASP A 212 3.14 -1.14 16.30
C ASP A 212 1.72 -0.53 16.29
N PRO A 213 1.55 0.71 15.79
CA PRO A 213 0.22 1.29 15.56
C PRO A 213 -0.46 0.83 14.27
N GLY A 214 0.17 0.02 13.41
CA GLY A 214 -0.45 -0.58 12.22
C GLY A 214 0.42 -0.66 10.97
N ALA A 215 1.32 0.29 10.71
CA ALA A 215 2.09 0.34 9.47
C ALA A 215 3.09 -0.82 9.33
N PHE A 216 3.80 -1.15 10.42
CA PHE A 216 4.79 -2.23 10.43
C PHE A 216 4.15 -3.60 10.26
N ILE A 217 3.05 -3.90 10.97
CA ILE A 217 2.35 -5.18 10.79
C ILE A 217 1.75 -5.31 9.40
N ALA A 218 1.22 -4.22 8.82
CA ALA A 218 0.73 -4.23 7.44
C ALA A 218 1.84 -4.64 6.47
N THR A 219 3.03 -4.05 6.60
CA THR A 219 4.20 -4.39 5.79
C THR A 219 4.66 -5.83 6.01
N LEU A 220 4.77 -6.28 7.27
CA LEU A 220 5.13 -7.66 7.58
C LEU A 220 4.13 -8.67 7.02
N THR A 221 2.84 -8.39 7.14
CA THR A 221 1.78 -9.23 6.59
C THR A 221 1.93 -9.38 5.08
N GLN A 222 2.17 -8.28 4.40
CA GLN A 222 2.44 -8.31 2.95
C GLN A 222 3.67 -9.16 2.61
N LYS A 223 4.74 -9.03 3.40
CA LYS A 223 6.02 -9.71 3.14
C LYS A 223 6.03 -11.19 3.55
N MET A 224 5.29 -11.60 4.55
CA MET A 224 5.32 -12.95 5.10
C MET A 224 4.17 -13.83 4.62
N ILE A 225 3.02 -13.26 4.33
CA ILE A 225 1.78 -13.99 4.08
C ILE A 225 1.39 -13.97 2.61
N ILE A 226 1.56 -12.83 1.94
CA ILE A 226 1.32 -12.74 0.51
C ILE A 226 2.54 -13.32 -0.24
N PRO A 227 2.39 -14.34 -1.09
CA PRO A 227 3.51 -14.94 -1.81
C PRO A 227 4.37 -13.89 -2.52
N GLY A 228 5.72 -14.02 -2.41
CA GLY A 228 6.68 -13.04 -2.94
C GLY A 228 6.55 -12.79 -4.44
N GLU A 229 6.19 -13.81 -5.22
CA GLU A 229 5.93 -13.70 -6.66
C GLU A 229 4.75 -12.76 -6.98
N ALA A 230 3.71 -12.75 -6.13
CA ALA A 230 2.58 -11.83 -6.30
C ALA A 230 2.93 -10.35 -6.00
N ARG A 231 3.99 -10.08 -5.25
CA ARG A 231 4.38 -8.71 -4.86
C ARG A 231 5.28 -8.02 -5.87
N HIS A 232 6.29 -8.75 -6.35
CA HIS A 232 7.22 -8.20 -7.33
C HIS A 232 6.59 -8.08 -8.73
N SER A 233 5.42 -8.67 -8.91
CA SER A 233 4.73 -8.70 -10.18
C SER A 233 3.65 -7.63 -10.36
N GLN A 234 3.14 -6.99 -9.27
CA GLN A 234 2.08 -5.98 -9.45
C GLN A 234 2.58 -4.74 -10.18
N LYS A 235 1.86 -4.38 -11.24
CA LYS A 235 2.17 -3.27 -12.14
C LYS A 235 0.98 -2.35 -12.30
N ILE A 236 1.27 -1.09 -12.53
CA ILE A 236 0.29 -0.08 -12.91
C ILE A 236 0.55 0.32 -14.36
N LEU A 237 -0.50 0.29 -15.16
CA LEU A 237 -0.51 0.84 -16.51
C LEU A 237 -1.16 2.22 -16.48
N THR A 238 -0.51 3.24 -17.02
CA THR A 238 -1.14 4.53 -17.28
C THR A 238 -1.45 4.65 -18.76
N VAL A 239 -2.68 5.10 -19.08
CA VAL A 239 -3.13 5.32 -20.45
C VAL A 239 -3.58 6.76 -20.59
N VAL A 240 -2.83 7.55 -21.36
CA VAL A 240 -3.01 8.99 -21.50
C VAL A 240 -3.22 9.35 -22.96
N GLY A 241 -4.47 9.56 -23.31
CA GLY A 241 -4.87 10.04 -24.65
C GLY A 241 -5.07 11.55 -24.74
N SER A 242 -5.01 12.26 -23.62
CA SER A 242 -5.24 13.70 -23.57
C SER A 242 -4.12 14.49 -24.24
N VAL A 243 -4.50 15.40 -25.14
CA VAL A 243 -3.60 16.37 -25.80
C VAL A 243 -3.58 17.72 -25.08
N ASN A 244 -4.21 17.83 -23.91
CA ASN A 244 -4.34 19.08 -23.16
C ASN A 244 -3.00 19.48 -22.52
N PRO A 245 -2.63 20.78 -22.52
CA PRO A 245 -1.40 21.24 -21.85
C PRO A 245 -1.30 20.88 -20.37
N VAL A 246 -2.43 20.84 -19.66
CA VAL A 246 -2.47 20.41 -18.25
C VAL A 246 -2.00 18.96 -18.11
N ALA A 247 -2.51 18.06 -18.95
CA ALA A 247 -2.08 16.66 -18.94
C ALA A 247 -0.58 16.51 -19.27
N LYS A 248 -0.05 17.36 -20.16
CA LYS A 248 1.38 17.36 -20.48
C LYS A 248 2.23 17.68 -19.24
N VAL A 249 1.93 18.77 -18.55
CA VAL A 249 2.66 19.17 -17.33
C VAL A 249 2.57 18.08 -16.25
N GLN A 250 1.41 17.45 -16.08
CA GLN A 250 1.22 16.38 -15.13
C GLN A 250 2.03 15.12 -15.48
N MET A 251 2.12 14.78 -16.77
CA MET A 251 2.95 13.64 -17.23
C MET A 251 4.44 13.94 -17.09
N GLU A 252 4.89 15.14 -17.41
CA GLU A 252 6.28 15.56 -17.20
C GLU A 252 6.65 15.48 -15.71
N ASN A 253 5.76 15.91 -14.83
CA ASN A 253 5.94 15.77 -13.38
C ASN A 253 6.01 14.30 -12.94
N LEU A 254 5.17 13.43 -13.48
CA LEU A 254 5.21 12.01 -13.22
C LEU A 254 6.57 11.39 -13.60
N TRP A 255 7.06 11.70 -14.80
CA TRP A 255 8.34 11.16 -15.30
C TRP A 255 9.55 11.67 -14.52
N LEU A 256 9.47 12.88 -13.93
CA LEU A 256 10.53 13.44 -13.11
C LEU A 256 10.54 12.92 -11.68
N SER A 257 9.37 12.55 -11.15
CA SER A 257 9.20 12.21 -9.73
C SER A 257 9.45 10.74 -9.40
N GLN A 258 9.31 9.85 -10.38
CA GLN A 258 9.47 8.41 -10.17
C GLN A 258 9.79 7.66 -11.47
N PRO A 259 10.43 6.48 -11.38
CA PRO A 259 10.72 5.67 -12.56
C PRO A 259 9.43 5.22 -13.26
N VAL A 260 9.29 5.57 -14.54
CA VAL A 260 8.17 5.20 -15.41
C VAL A 260 8.72 4.71 -16.73
N TYR A 261 8.37 3.50 -17.13
CA TYR A 261 8.62 3.05 -18.50
C TYR A 261 7.54 3.62 -19.41
N ASN A 262 7.89 4.61 -20.25
CA ASN A 262 6.92 5.30 -21.09
C ASN A 262 7.09 4.96 -22.58
N VAL A 263 6.00 4.57 -23.23
CA VAL A 263 5.93 4.32 -24.66
C VAL A 263 5.01 5.36 -25.31
N PHE A 264 5.55 6.13 -26.24
CA PHE A 264 4.75 7.03 -27.06
C PHE A 264 4.06 6.26 -28.19
N VAL A 265 2.75 6.48 -28.30
CA VAL A 265 1.89 5.96 -29.37
C VAL A 265 1.92 6.92 -30.53
N LYS A 266 2.26 6.43 -31.71
CA LYS A 266 2.19 7.21 -32.97
C LYS A 266 0.74 7.28 -33.44
N THR A 267 -0.03 8.21 -32.87
CA THR A 267 -1.50 8.31 -33.08
C THR A 267 -1.90 8.48 -34.54
N LYS A 268 -1.01 9.04 -35.40
CA LYS A 268 -1.20 9.12 -36.82
C LYS A 268 -1.40 7.75 -37.48
N GLN A 269 -0.70 6.71 -37.02
CA GLN A 269 -0.79 5.36 -37.59
C GLN A 269 -2.20 4.77 -37.47
N PHE A 270 -2.94 5.19 -36.46
CA PHE A 270 -4.33 4.74 -36.27
C PHE A 270 -5.29 5.20 -37.40
N LEU A 271 -4.91 6.23 -38.12
CA LEU A 271 -5.70 6.85 -39.18
C LEU A 271 -5.16 6.55 -40.60
N GLU A 272 -4.10 5.75 -40.73
CA GLU A 272 -3.50 5.41 -42.01
C GLU A 272 -3.96 4.03 -42.55
N GLY A 273 -5.01 3.46 -41.97
CA GLY A 273 -5.59 2.17 -42.36
C GLY A 273 -5.47 1.09 -41.28
N GLU A 274 -6.18 0.00 -41.49
CA GLU A 274 -6.31 -1.06 -40.49
C GLU A 274 -4.96 -1.74 -40.19
N GLU A 275 -4.18 -2.03 -41.24
CA GLU A 275 -2.85 -2.69 -41.09
C GLU A 275 -1.89 -1.81 -40.29
N ALA A 276 -1.83 -0.50 -40.60
CA ALA A 276 -0.98 0.45 -39.89
C ALA A 276 -1.41 0.62 -38.43
N ARG A 277 -2.72 0.64 -38.17
CA ARG A 277 -3.31 0.68 -36.84
C ARG A 277 -2.91 -0.52 -36.02
N GLN A 278 -3.14 -1.74 -36.55
CA GLN A 278 -2.81 -2.98 -35.86
C GLN A 278 -1.32 -3.09 -35.59
N ALA A 279 -0.48 -2.74 -36.57
CA ALA A 279 0.98 -2.75 -36.41
C ALA A 279 1.44 -1.82 -35.29
N GLU A 280 0.84 -0.64 -35.13
CA GLU A 280 1.20 0.28 -34.03
C GLU A 280 0.70 -0.22 -32.69
N ILE A 281 -0.52 -0.80 -32.62
CA ILE A 281 -1.05 -1.46 -31.42
C ILE A 281 -0.07 -2.57 -30.99
N ASP A 282 0.27 -3.46 -31.88
CA ASP A 282 1.16 -4.59 -31.59
C ASP A 282 2.55 -4.12 -31.16
N ARG A 283 3.11 -3.09 -31.80
CA ARG A 283 4.39 -2.48 -31.42
C ARG A 283 4.38 -2.00 -29.98
N VAL A 284 3.36 -1.22 -29.58
CA VAL A 284 3.26 -0.66 -28.24
C VAL A 284 3.05 -1.76 -27.20
N VAL A 285 2.19 -2.71 -27.48
CA VAL A 285 1.94 -3.86 -26.59
C VAL A 285 3.23 -4.67 -26.39
N GLN A 286 3.91 -5.01 -27.46
CA GLN A 286 5.18 -5.77 -27.43
C GLN A 286 6.27 -4.99 -26.67
N ASP A 287 6.37 -3.69 -26.88
CA ASP A 287 7.34 -2.82 -26.21
C ASP A 287 7.12 -2.84 -24.69
N ILE A 288 5.89 -2.62 -24.23
CA ILE A 288 5.54 -2.69 -22.78
C ILE A 288 5.82 -4.08 -22.20
N LEU A 289 5.41 -5.15 -22.88
CA LEU A 289 5.56 -6.52 -22.36
C LEU A 289 7.02 -6.97 -22.31
N SER A 290 7.84 -6.60 -23.30
CA SER A 290 9.26 -6.97 -23.32
C SER A 290 10.08 -6.30 -22.23
N HIS A 291 9.67 -5.11 -21.76
CA HIS A 291 10.28 -4.38 -20.65
C HIS A 291 9.55 -4.60 -19.31
N GLY A 292 8.65 -5.57 -19.25
CA GLY A 292 7.82 -5.86 -18.08
C GLY A 292 8.58 -6.07 -16.77
N ASN A 293 9.86 -6.45 -16.82
CA ASN A 293 10.71 -6.67 -15.64
C ASN A 293 11.51 -5.43 -15.21
N GLU A 294 11.44 -4.32 -15.96
CA GLU A 294 12.26 -3.13 -15.70
C GLU A 294 11.62 -2.14 -14.72
N GLY A 295 10.40 -2.40 -14.29
CA GLY A 295 9.71 -1.51 -13.36
C GLY A 295 8.32 -1.99 -12.97
N ARG A 296 7.63 -1.12 -12.25
CA ARG A 296 6.25 -1.38 -11.78
C ARG A 296 5.23 -0.36 -12.28
N LEU A 297 5.69 0.71 -12.92
CA LEU A 297 4.85 1.76 -13.48
C LEU A 297 5.16 1.92 -14.96
N PHE A 298 4.17 1.68 -15.79
CA PHE A 298 4.24 1.72 -17.25
C PHE A 298 3.28 2.77 -17.78
N SER A 299 3.66 3.45 -18.85
CA SER A 299 2.84 4.49 -19.45
C SER A 299 2.72 4.30 -20.96
N VAL A 300 1.50 4.38 -21.43
CA VAL A 300 1.12 4.47 -22.85
C VAL A 300 0.57 5.87 -23.08
N THR A 301 1.35 6.70 -23.75
CA THR A 301 1.02 8.12 -23.94
C THR A 301 0.88 8.45 -25.42
N GLY A 302 -0.26 9.02 -25.81
CA GLY A 302 -0.44 9.51 -27.19
C GLY A 302 0.58 10.61 -27.51
N ASP A 303 1.27 10.50 -28.64
CA ASP A 303 2.29 11.47 -29.09
C ASP A 303 1.75 12.90 -29.31
N GLY A 304 0.44 13.03 -29.52
CA GLY A 304 -0.27 14.33 -29.61
C GLY A 304 -0.23 15.16 -28.33
N ILE A 305 0.26 14.62 -27.21
CA ILE A 305 0.55 15.40 -25.99
C ILE A 305 1.61 16.49 -26.29
N ASN A 306 2.49 16.24 -27.25
CA ASN A 306 3.42 17.19 -27.81
C ASN A 306 2.74 17.98 -28.95
N PRO A 307 2.73 19.32 -28.89
CA PRO A 307 2.00 20.15 -29.84
C PRO A 307 2.32 19.89 -31.31
N GLU A 308 3.59 19.57 -31.60
CA GLU A 308 4.08 19.30 -32.95
C GLU A 308 3.48 18.03 -33.58
N ASN A 309 3.03 17.09 -32.78
CA ASN A 309 2.47 15.81 -33.23
C ASN A 309 0.93 15.82 -33.26
N ARG A 310 0.30 16.94 -32.91
CA ARG A 310 -1.16 17.03 -32.87
C ARG A 310 -1.77 16.89 -34.24
N LEU A 311 -2.74 15.98 -34.33
CA LEU A 311 -3.45 15.70 -35.56
C LEU A 311 -4.54 16.73 -35.84
N ASN A 312 -4.69 17.13 -37.09
CA ASN A 312 -5.82 17.94 -37.54
C ASN A 312 -7.01 17.03 -37.89
N PHE A 313 -7.92 16.82 -36.94
CA PHE A 313 -9.05 15.94 -37.07
C PHE A 313 -9.97 16.31 -38.27
N LYS A 314 -10.14 17.61 -38.56
CA LYS A 314 -10.91 18.05 -39.73
C LYS A 314 -10.27 17.62 -41.04
N GLN A 315 -8.94 17.60 -41.12
CA GLN A 315 -8.21 17.12 -42.30
C GLN A 315 -8.39 15.61 -42.49
N TYR A 316 -8.26 14.84 -41.39
CA TYR A 316 -8.48 13.38 -41.42
C TYR A 316 -9.95 13.00 -41.70
N SER A 317 -10.90 13.71 -41.12
CA SER A 317 -12.34 13.56 -41.45
C SER A 317 -12.60 13.67 -42.94
N LYS A 318 -12.03 14.68 -43.63
CA LYS A 318 -12.12 14.82 -45.07
C LYS A 318 -11.42 13.71 -45.86
N LYS A 319 -10.17 13.33 -45.40
CA LYS A 319 -9.38 12.28 -46.06
C LYS A 319 -10.09 10.93 -46.00
N LEU A 320 -10.63 10.60 -44.83
CA LEU A 320 -11.27 9.29 -44.55
C LEU A 320 -12.76 9.27 -44.87
N LYS A 321 -13.39 10.43 -45.18
CA LYS A 321 -14.84 10.59 -45.43
C LYS A 321 -15.71 10.13 -44.26
N ILE A 322 -15.30 10.42 -43.05
CA ILE A 322 -15.99 10.14 -41.78
C ILE A 322 -16.17 11.42 -40.99
N SER A 323 -16.97 11.39 -39.92
CA SER A 323 -17.13 12.54 -39.02
C SER A 323 -15.84 12.84 -38.23
N VAL A 324 -15.72 14.03 -37.62
CA VAL A 324 -14.66 14.38 -36.72
C VAL A 324 -14.69 13.52 -35.46
N ASP A 325 -15.91 13.17 -35.02
CA ASP A 325 -16.13 12.32 -33.86
C ASP A 325 -15.65 10.89 -34.15
N ASP A 326 -15.90 10.35 -35.34
CA ASP A 326 -15.39 9.03 -35.75
C ASP A 326 -13.83 9.01 -35.76
N VAL A 327 -13.17 10.11 -36.16
CA VAL A 327 -11.71 10.22 -36.10
C VAL A 327 -11.20 10.13 -34.65
N SER A 328 -11.89 10.81 -33.73
CA SER A 328 -11.59 10.74 -32.30
C SER A 328 -11.81 9.33 -31.74
N ASP A 329 -12.95 8.71 -32.12
CA ASP A 329 -13.31 7.37 -31.66
C ASP A 329 -12.29 6.30 -32.12
N ILE A 330 -11.80 6.39 -33.35
CA ILE A 330 -10.74 5.50 -33.83
C ILE A 330 -9.50 5.57 -32.93
N ILE A 331 -9.07 6.78 -32.54
CA ILE A 331 -7.91 6.97 -31.68
C ILE A 331 -8.19 6.41 -30.29
N ASN A 332 -9.33 6.75 -29.68
CA ASN A 332 -9.69 6.32 -28.34
C ASN A 332 -9.85 4.79 -28.25
N GLN A 333 -10.46 4.17 -29.25
CA GLN A 333 -10.59 2.72 -29.35
C GLN A 333 -9.24 2.03 -29.50
N SER A 334 -8.34 2.57 -30.33
CA SER A 334 -6.99 2.01 -30.48
C SER A 334 -6.17 2.12 -29.21
N MET A 335 -6.29 3.20 -28.46
CA MET A 335 -5.69 3.33 -27.12
C MET A 335 -6.26 2.29 -26.13
N ALA A 336 -7.58 2.05 -26.21
CA ALA A 336 -8.24 1.02 -25.41
C ALA A 336 -7.82 -0.40 -25.80
N ASP A 337 -7.60 -0.67 -27.10
CA ASP A 337 -7.09 -1.95 -27.58
C ASP A 337 -5.68 -2.24 -27.04
N ILE A 338 -4.80 -1.24 -27.01
CA ILE A 338 -3.47 -1.36 -26.40
C ILE A 338 -3.60 -1.71 -24.92
N ALA A 339 -4.39 -0.95 -24.17
CA ALA A 339 -4.59 -1.20 -22.74
C ALA A 339 -5.14 -2.60 -22.49
N TYR A 340 -6.17 -2.99 -23.21
CA TYR A 340 -6.80 -4.31 -23.10
C TYR A 340 -5.80 -5.44 -23.38
N ASN A 341 -5.03 -5.34 -24.47
CA ASN A 341 -4.09 -6.38 -24.86
C ASN A 341 -2.96 -6.53 -23.83
N ILE A 342 -2.47 -5.44 -23.23
CA ILE A 342 -1.50 -5.48 -22.15
C ILE A 342 -2.08 -6.17 -20.91
N LEU A 343 -3.29 -5.74 -20.47
CA LEU A 343 -3.96 -6.31 -19.30
C LEU A 343 -4.29 -7.79 -19.46
N LYS A 344 -4.55 -8.24 -20.70
CA LYS A 344 -4.85 -9.63 -21.04
C LYS A 344 -3.59 -10.50 -21.13
N ALA A 345 -2.49 -9.94 -21.61
CA ALA A 345 -1.24 -10.68 -21.82
C ALA A 345 -0.45 -10.86 -20.52
N ASP A 346 -0.61 -9.96 -19.55
CA ASP A 346 0.14 -10.00 -18.29
C ASP A 346 -0.78 -9.62 -17.11
N ASP A 347 -1.15 -10.63 -16.34
CA ASP A 347 -2.03 -10.49 -15.17
C ASP A 347 -1.40 -9.67 -14.03
N SER A 348 -0.10 -9.43 -14.08
CA SER A 348 0.57 -8.58 -13.10
C SER A 348 0.21 -7.10 -13.20
N PHE A 349 -0.38 -6.65 -14.32
CA PHE A 349 -1.01 -5.34 -14.41
C PHE A 349 -2.35 -5.33 -13.66
N THR A 350 -2.30 -5.01 -12.38
CA THR A 350 -3.44 -5.02 -11.46
C THR A 350 -4.05 -3.64 -11.25
N GLY A 351 -3.32 -2.58 -11.60
CA GLY A 351 -3.77 -1.20 -11.54
C GLY A 351 -3.76 -0.53 -12.91
N LEU A 352 -4.79 0.27 -13.16
CA LEU A 352 -4.92 1.09 -14.37
C LEU A 352 -5.16 2.55 -13.97
N TYR A 353 -4.47 3.47 -14.62
CA TYR A 353 -4.81 4.88 -14.62
C TYR A 353 -5.20 5.30 -16.03
N ALA A 354 -6.37 5.91 -16.19
CA ALA A 354 -6.85 6.39 -17.48
C ALA A 354 -7.14 7.90 -17.42
N SER A 355 -6.51 8.66 -18.31
CA SER A 355 -6.70 10.11 -18.42
C SER A 355 -7.38 10.51 -19.71
N GLY A 356 -8.50 11.22 -19.55
CA GLY A 356 -9.41 11.64 -20.60
C GLY A 356 -10.71 10.84 -20.56
N GLY A 357 -11.85 11.54 -20.56
CA GLY A 357 -13.17 10.90 -20.46
C GLY A 357 -13.42 9.87 -21.58
N ASP A 358 -13.12 10.23 -22.82
CA ASP A 358 -13.36 9.39 -23.99
C ASP A 358 -12.48 8.13 -24.00
N VAL A 359 -11.18 8.27 -23.66
CA VAL A 359 -10.27 7.12 -23.52
C VAL A 359 -10.72 6.21 -22.40
N THR A 360 -11.13 6.77 -21.26
CA THR A 360 -11.65 6.00 -20.13
C THR A 360 -12.89 5.20 -20.52
N ALA A 361 -13.84 5.84 -21.19
CA ALA A 361 -15.07 5.19 -21.68
C ALA A 361 -14.74 4.06 -22.69
N ALA A 362 -13.82 4.31 -23.61
CA ALA A 362 -13.36 3.30 -24.59
C ALA A 362 -12.69 2.10 -23.88
N VAL A 363 -11.83 2.32 -22.89
CA VAL A 363 -11.20 1.26 -22.09
C VAL A 363 -12.24 0.44 -21.33
N CYS A 364 -13.17 1.09 -20.61
CA CYS A 364 -14.25 0.38 -19.90
C CYS A 364 -15.10 -0.47 -20.85
N LYS A 365 -15.46 0.08 -22.02
CA LYS A 365 -16.22 -0.62 -23.05
C LYS A 365 -15.43 -1.82 -23.61
N LYS A 366 -14.15 -1.65 -23.90
CA LYS A 366 -13.28 -2.71 -24.44
C LYS A 366 -13.10 -3.85 -23.44
N CYS A 367 -13.00 -3.52 -22.15
CA CYS A 367 -12.91 -4.49 -21.05
C CYS A 367 -14.27 -5.14 -20.72
N ASN A 368 -15.33 -4.89 -21.46
CA ASN A 368 -16.69 -5.38 -21.20
C ASN A 368 -17.20 -5.04 -19.79
N ALA A 369 -16.67 -3.99 -19.17
CA ALA A 369 -17.07 -3.58 -17.84
C ALA A 369 -18.47 -2.96 -17.85
N VAL A 370 -19.35 -3.41 -16.97
CA VAL A 370 -20.73 -2.88 -16.83
C VAL A 370 -20.72 -1.52 -16.11
N GLY A 371 -19.68 -1.25 -15.32
CA GLY A 371 -19.49 -0.04 -14.55
C GLY A 371 -18.24 -0.16 -13.67
N LEU A 372 -18.11 0.79 -12.76
CA LEU A 372 -17.03 0.79 -11.75
C LEU A 372 -17.64 0.72 -10.34
N ASN A 373 -17.10 -0.16 -9.51
CA ASN A 373 -17.34 -0.12 -8.06
C ASN A 373 -16.48 0.98 -7.48
N LEU A 374 -17.08 2.12 -7.15
CA LEU A 374 -16.35 3.27 -6.62
C LEU A 374 -15.85 2.98 -5.21
N ILE A 375 -14.60 3.36 -4.96
CA ILE A 375 -13.93 3.26 -3.67
C ILE A 375 -13.86 4.66 -3.03
N ASP A 376 -13.33 5.64 -3.78
CA ASP A 376 -13.26 7.05 -3.35
C ASP A 376 -13.06 8.02 -4.52
N GLU A 377 -13.07 9.30 -4.21
CA GLU A 377 -12.61 10.38 -5.08
C GLU A 377 -11.21 10.80 -4.62
N VAL A 378 -10.19 10.50 -5.43
CA VAL A 378 -8.79 10.75 -5.06
C VAL A 378 -8.47 12.25 -5.01
N ILE A 379 -8.93 12.96 -6.02
CA ILE A 379 -8.94 14.43 -6.15
C ILE A 379 -10.24 14.78 -6.90
N PRO A 380 -10.70 16.04 -6.86
CA PRO A 380 -11.90 16.42 -7.61
C PRO A 380 -11.86 15.97 -9.06
N LEU A 381 -12.90 15.24 -9.50
CA LEU A 381 -13.03 14.66 -10.84
C LEU A 381 -12.01 13.55 -11.17
N ALA A 382 -11.41 12.92 -10.17
CA ALA A 382 -10.65 11.68 -10.32
C ALA A 382 -11.21 10.58 -9.42
N ALA A 383 -11.97 9.67 -10.00
CA ALA A 383 -12.59 8.57 -9.28
C ALA A 383 -11.70 7.34 -9.27
N CYS A 384 -11.57 6.72 -8.08
CA CYS A 384 -10.91 5.43 -7.88
C CYS A 384 -11.95 4.34 -7.66
N GLY A 385 -11.74 3.19 -8.30
CA GLY A 385 -12.63 2.06 -8.16
C GLY A 385 -12.05 0.77 -8.73
N SER A 386 -12.90 -0.24 -8.88
CA SER A 386 -12.57 -1.49 -9.58
C SER A 386 -13.58 -1.77 -10.68
N PHE A 387 -13.17 -2.49 -11.70
CA PHE A 387 -14.09 -2.90 -12.76
C PHE A 387 -15.20 -3.79 -12.20
N MET A 388 -16.45 -3.43 -12.54
CA MET A 388 -17.64 -4.21 -12.22
C MET A 388 -17.92 -5.17 -13.37
N LYS A 389 -17.75 -6.47 -13.15
CA LYS A 389 -17.88 -7.50 -14.18
C LYS A 389 -16.88 -7.29 -15.35
N GLY A 390 -17.14 -7.89 -16.50
CA GLY A 390 -16.26 -7.83 -17.67
C GLY A 390 -15.08 -8.79 -17.59
N ASP A 391 -14.06 -8.52 -18.41
CA ASP A 391 -12.93 -9.43 -18.59
C ASP A 391 -11.88 -9.32 -17.46
N PHE A 392 -11.88 -8.21 -16.73
CA PHE A 392 -10.94 -7.92 -15.67
C PHE A 392 -11.63 -7.52 -14.36
N PRO A 393 -12.53 -8.35 -13.81
CA PRO A 393 -13.23 -8.03 -12.57
C PRO A 393 -12.19 -7.85 -11.46
N HIS A 394 -12.36 -6.80 -10.66
CA HIS A 394 -11.51 -6.46 -9.51
C HIS A 394 -10.16 -5.80 -9.81
N LYS A 395 -9.69 -5.68 -11.06
CA LYS A 395 -8.55 -4.79 -11.34
C LYS A 395 -8.92 -3.36 -10.97
N LEU A 396 -7.99 -2.68 -10.29
CA LEU A 396 -8.22 -1.31 -9.83
C LEU A 396 -8.05 -0.32 -11.00
N ILE A 397 -8.86 0.72 -10.97
CA ILE A 397 -8.76 1.81 -11.94
C ILE A 397 -8.93 3.16 -11.25
N VAL A 398 -8.08 4.12 -11.63
CA VAL A 398 -8.33 5.54 -11.40
C VAL A 398 -8.62 6.20 -12.73
N THR A 399 -9.74 6.91 -12.79
CA THR A 399 -10.15 7.69 -13.97
C THR A 399 -10.05 9.17 -13.65
N LYS A 400 -9.48 9.97 -14.56
CA LYS A 400 -9.33 11.41 -14.36
C LYS A 400 -9.69 12.19 -15.63
N GLY A 401 -10.37 13.31 -15.46
CA GLY A 401 -10.58 14.26 -16.54
C GLY A 401 -9.25 14.84 -17.05
N GLY A 402 -9.12 14.96 -18.39
CA GLY A 402 -7.86 15.40 -19.00
C GLY A 402 -7.44 16.83 -18.67
N MET A 403 -8.36 17.68 -18.19
CA MET A 403 -8.13 19.11 -17.90
C MET A 403 -8.16 19.44 -16.42
N THR A 404 -8.19 18.45 -15.52
CA THR A 404 -8.42 18.65 -14.08
C THR A 404 -7.16 18.38 -13.27
N GLY A 405 -7.09 19.00 -12.09
CA GLY A 405 -6.03 18.83 -11.10
C GLY A 405 -4.82 19.73 -11.33
N ASP A 406 -4.03 19.82 -10.29
CA ASP A 406 -2.74 20.54 -10.26
C ASP A 406 -1.64 19.76 -11.02
N PRO A 407 -0.42 20.28 -11.12
CA PRO A 407 0.69 19.57 -11.76
C PRO A 407 1.03 18.21 -11.16
N ASP A 408 0.67 17.96 -9.89
CA ASP A 408 0.95 16.69 -9.19
C ASP A 408 -0.22 15.70 -9.18
N ALA A 409 -1.31 16.03 -9.83
CA ALA A 409 -2.55 15.25 -9.83
C ALA A 409 -2.37 13.78 -10.27
N ILE A 410 -1.54 13.50 -11.27
CA ILE A 410 -1.27 12.12 -11.71
C ILE A 410 -0.47 11.37 -10.65
N ASN A 411 0.52 11.99 -10.04
CA ASN A 411 1.29 11.38 -8.94
C ASN A 411 0.38 10.99 -7.77
N THR A 412 -0.53 11.87 -7.38
CA THR A 412 -1.53 11.61 -6.33
C THR A 412 -2.43 10.41 -6.69
N CYS A 413 -2.89 10.34 -7.93
CA CYS A 413 -3.70 9.20 -8.43
C CYS A 413 -2.90 7.89 -8.42
N ILE A 414 -1.65 7.91 -8.88
CA ILE A 414 -0.77 6.74 -8.87
C ILE A 414 -0.43 6.31 -7.44
N ALA A 415 -0.14 7.24 -6.54
CA ALA A 415 0.10 6.96 -5.13
C ALA A 415 -1.12 6.26 -4.49
N ARG A 416 -2.33 6.68 -4.85
CA ARG A 416 -3.56 6.02 -4.37
C ARG A 416 -3.67 4.59 -4.90
N LEU A 417 -3.40 4.34 -6.19
CA LEU A 417 -3.35 2.98 -6.73
C LEU A 417 -2.29 2.13 -6.04
N LYS A 418 -1.08 2.65 -5.84
CA LYS A 418 -0.01 1.96 -5.13
C LYS A 418 -0.45 1.57 -3.71
N THR A 419 -1.08 2.48 -2.98
CA THR A 419 -1.61 2.20 -1.64
C THR A 419 -2.62 1.07 -1.64
N LEU A 420 -3.58 1.08 -2.57
CA LEU A 420 -4.62 0.05 -2.67
C LEU A 420 -4.08 -1.31 -3.15
N LEU A 421 -3.06 -1.29 -3.97
CA LEU A 421 -2.35 -2.48 -4.46
C LEU A 421 -1.27 -2.96 -3.48
N ASN A 422 -1.01 -2.22 -2.43
CA ASN A 422 0.08 -2.49 -1.49
C ASN A 422 1.46 -2.57 -2.18
N MET A 423 1.72 -1.64 -3.09
CA MET A 423 2.95 -1.53 -3.89
C MET A 423 3.98 -0.66 -3.22
#